data_593a251c4126bbd3927cd0eb083b5cef
#
_entry.id   593a251c4126bbd3927cd0eb083b5cef
#
_cell.length_a   1.000
_cell.length_b   1.000
_cell.length_c   1.000
_cell.angle_alpha   90.00
_cell.angle_beta   90.00
_cell.angle_gamma   90.00
#
_symmetry.space_group_name_H-M   'P 1'
#
loop_
_entity.id
_entity.type
_entity.pdbx_description
1 polymer ?
#
loop_
_entity_poly.entity_id
_entity_poly.type
_entity_poly.pdbx_seq_one_letter_code
_entity_poly.pdbx_strand_id
1 'polypeptide(L)'
;ALALLPLLQPDVVKLDRSIIQAEPDRNVARITAMVRAYAEKHEAVIIAEGIETPEHATRAEVYGAEYGQGYLFGAPGDLPDIVSPPRHPIPLRQEPPPLRHGTPFDVVSVSHEPQVAEKRMLTHIVDHLEEVAAHTGGCVMLVGLQHSNYFPPERQEHYRDLSRHNALTVVFADGAPPLESPRYQVMSPGGASPFNHEWQVIVLSADAAALSTIHRR
;
A
#
# COMPACT_ATOMS: atom_id res chain seq x y z
N ALA A 1 -2.14 2.79 7.27
CA ALA A 1 -1.02 1.81 7.41
C ALA A 1 -1.13 0.67 6.38
N LEU A 2 -2.32 0.09 6.15
CA LEU A 2 -2.49 -1.08 5.25
C LEU A 2 -2.08 -0.80 3.79
N ALA A 3 -2.32 0.40 3.27
CA ALA A 3 -1.92 0.78 1.91
C ALA A 3 -0.39 0.75 1.68
N LEU A 4 0.42 0.67 2.74
CA LEU A 4 1.86 0.53 2.64
C LEU A 4 2.32 -0.92 2.48
N LEU A 5 1.47 -1.92 2.73
CA LEU A 5 1.83 -3.33 2.62
C LEU A 5 2.44 -3.69 1.25
N PRO A 6 1.86 -3.27 0.11
CA PRO A 6 2.44 -3.56 -1.20
C PRO A 6 3.81 -2.91 -1.45
N LEU A 7 4.10 -1.80 -0.77
CA LEU A 7 5.39 -1.10 -0.87
C LEU A 7 6.45 -1.73 0.03
N LEU A 8 6.08 -2.07 1.25
CA LEU A 8 6.98 -2.65 2.25
C LEU A 8 7.24 -4.13 2.03
N GLN A 9 6.27 -4.81 1.42
CA GLN A 9 6.30 -6.25 1.14
C GLN A 9 6.80 -7.08 2.33
N PRO A 10 6.20 -6.92 3.53
CA PRO A 10 6.64 -7.69 4.69
C PRO A 10 6.38 -9.18 4.53
N ASP A 11 7.30 -10.01 5.03
CA ASP A 11 7.12 -11.47 5.11
C ASP A 11 6.17 -11.87 6.24
N VAL A 12 6.05 -10.99 7.25
CA VAL A 12 5.22 -11.23 8.43
C VAL A 12 4.36 -10.00 8.70
N VAL A 13 3.06 -10.21 8.85
CA VAL A 13 2.10 -9.18 9.28
C VAL A 13 1.56 -9.56 10.64
N LYS A 14 1.71 -8.68 11.63
CA LYS A 14 1.16 -8.90 12.97
C LYS A 14 -0.16 -8.19 13.13
N LEU A 15 -1.21 -8.94 13.51
CA LEU A 15 -2.49 -8.40 13.91
C LEU A 15 -2.42 -8.05 15.39
N ASP A 16 -2.55 -6.75 15.68
CA ASP A 16 -2.52 -6.23 17.04
C ASP A 16 -3.67 -6.79 17.89
N ARG A 17 -3.44 -6.90 19.20
CA ARG A 17 -4.44 -7.37 20.16
C ARG A 17 -5.76 -6.60 20.08
N SER A 18 -5.72 -5.33 19.72
CA SER A 18 -6.92 -4.51 19.56
C SER A 18 -7.83 -5.00 18.44
N ILE A 19 -7.29 -5.72 17.44
CA ILE A 19 -8.06 -6.39 16.39
C ILE A 19 -8.60 -7.74 16.88
N ILE A 20 -7.76 -8.49 17.59
CA ILE A 20 -8.09 -9.85 18.06
C ILE A 20 -9.15 -9.79 19.19
N GLN A 21 -9.02 -8.83 20.10
CA GLN A 21 -9.91 -8.67 21.27
C GLN A 21 -11.14 -7.78 21.01
N ALA A 22 -11.15 -7.04 19.89
CA ALA A 22 -12.30 -6.20 19.53
C ALA A 22 -13.55 -7.05 19.23
N GLU A 23 -14.73 -6.50 19.52
CA GLU A 23 -15.96 -7.03 18.97
C GLU A 23 -15.91 -6.95 17.42
N PRO A 24 -16.29 -8.04 16.73
CA PRO A 24 -16.30 -8.07 15.27
C PRO A 24 -17.22 -6.99 14.69
N ASP A 25 -16.66 -6.03 13.97
CA ASP A 25 -17.39 -5.00 13.26
C ASP A 25 -16.94 -4.91 11.78
N ARG A 26 -17.58 -4.02 11.03
CA ARG A 26 -17.24 -3.84 9.60
C ARG A 26 -15.79 -3.37 9.38
N ASN A 27 -15.22 -2.61 10.30
CA ASN A 27 -13.87 -2.11 10.18
C ASN A 27 -12.85 -3.23 10.43
N VAL A 28 -13.09 -4.03 11.48
CA VAL A 28 -12.27 -5.24 11.76
C VAL A 28 -12.33 -6.20 10.58
N ALA A 29 -13.54 -6.49 10.06
CA ALA A 29 -13.73 -7.37 8.91
C ALA A 29 -12.96 -6.86 7.66
N ARG A 30 -13.03 -5.55 7.39
CA ARG A 30 -12.29 -4.93 6.29
C ARG A 30 -10.78 -5.05 6.47
N ILE A 31 -10.26 -4.74 7.66
CA ILE A 31 -8.82 -4.80 7.96
C ILE A 31 -8.32 -6.23 7.79
N THR A 32 -8.99 -7.20 8.37
CA THR A 32 -8.57 -8.61 8.33
C THR A 32 -8.67 -9.21 6.93
N ALA A 33 -9.71 -8.87 6.17
CA ALA A 33 -9.83 -9.27 4.76
C ALA A 33 -8.69 -8.72 3.90
N MET A 34 -8.32 -7.44 4.09
CA MET A 34 -7.22 -6.82 3.34
C MET A 34 -5.86 -7.44 3.70
N VAL A 35 -5.60 -7.69 4.99
CA VAL A 35 -4.37 -8.36 5.44
C VAL A 35 -4.29 -9.78 4.90
N ARG A 36 -5.40 -10.52 4.93
CA ARG A 36 -5.47 -11.87 4.39
C ARG A 36 -5.24 -11.91 2.89
N ALA A 37 -5.88 -11.03 2.11
CA ALA A 37 -5.67 -10.93 0.67
C ALA A 37 -4.20 -10.59 0.33
N TYR A 38 -3.57 -9.70 1.12
CA TYR A 38 -2.15 -9.42 0.99
C TYR A 38 -1.30 -10.68 1.27
N ALA A 39 -1.55 -11.37 2.37
CA ALA A 39 -0.81 -12.56 2.77
C ALA A 39 -0.91 -13.68 1.72
N GLU A 40 -2.12 -13.96 1.22
CA GLU A 40 -2.35 -14.96 0.17
C GLU A 40 -1.61 -14.61 -1.15
N LYS A 41 -1.59 -13.32 -1.52
CA LYS A 41 -0.93 -12.87 -2.76
C LYS A 41 0.60 -12.88 -2.69
N HIS A 42 1.15 -12.59 -1.51
CA HIS A 42 2.59 -12.38 -1.32
C HIS A 42 3.26 -13.48 -0.49
N GLU A 43 2.54 -14.55 -0.16
CA GLU A 43 3.02 -15.66 0.68
C GLU A 43 3.53 -15.17 2.04
N ALA A 44 2.91 -14.09 2.57
CA ALA A 44 3.26 -13.55 3.87
C ALA A 44 2.50 -14.27 4.98
N VAL A 45 3.12 -14.37 6.14
CA VAL A 45 2.57 -15.05 7.32
C VAL A 45 1.83 -14.03 8.19
N ILE A 46 0.67 -14.43 8.71
CA ILE A 46 -0.09 -13.63 9.68
C ILE A 46 0.14 -14.17 11.09
N ILE A 47 0.55 -13.28 12.00
CA ILE A 47 0.69 -13.58 13.44
C ILE A 47 -0.34 -12.79 14.21
N ALA A 48 -1.13 -13.43 15.06
CA ALA A 48 -2.07 -12.76 15.95
C ALA A 48 -1.46 -12.52 17.34
N GLU A 49 -1.60 -11.29 17.86
CA GLU A 49 -1.15 -10.91 19.19
C GLU A 49 -2.33 -10.81 20.19
N GLY A 50 -2.03 -11.00 21.48
CA GLY A 50 -2.99 -10.82 22.55
C GLY A 50 -4.07 -11.91 22.61
N ILE A 51 -3.70 -13.14 22.23
CA ILE A 51 -4.57 -14.31 22.40
C ILE A 51 -4.57 -14.71 23.89
N GLU A 52 -5.67 -14.44 24.59
CA GLU A 52 -5.81 -14.68 26.01
C GLU A 52 -6.87 -15.74 26.32
N THR A 53 -7.80 -15.98 25.37
CA THR A 53 -8.90 -16.94 25.51
C THR A 53 -9.01 -17.85 24.29
N PRO A 54 -9.66 -19.03 24.40
CA PRO A 54 -9.94 -19.90 23.25
C PRO A 54 -10.74 -19.19 22.15
N GLU A 55 -11.62 -18.26 22.51
CA GLU A 55 -12.40 -17.47 21.55
C GLU A 55 -11.50 -16.54 20.74
N HIS A 56 -10.47 -15.94 21.38
CA HIS A 56 -9.46 -15.15 20.67
C HIS A 56 -8.66 -16.01 19.69
N ALA A 57 -8.31 -17.25 20.07
CA ALA A 57 -7.60 -18.19 19.19
C ALA A 57 -8.46 -18.53 17.96
N THR A 58 -9.73 -18.92 18.18
CA THR A 58 -10.66 -19.20 17.07
C THR A 58 -10.83 -17.98 16.14
N ARG A 59 -10.94 -16.80 16.72
CA ARG A 59 -11.06 -15.55 15.94
C ARG A 59 -9.80 -15.28 15.11
N ALA A 60 -8.61 -15.50 15.69
CA ALA A 60 -7.35 -15.34 15.00
C ALA A 60 -7.24 -16.28 13.79
N GLU A 61 -7.66 -17.54 13.93
CA GLU A 61 -7.72 -18.51 12.83
C GLU A 61 -8.66 -18.06 11.72
N VAL A 62 -9.85 -17.55 12.06
CA VAL A 62 -10.81 -17.00 11.07
C VAL A 62 -10.22 -15.82 10.32
N TYR A 63 -9.38 -14.99 10.97
CA TYR A 63 -8.68 -13.88 10.36
C TYR A 63 -7.46 -14.29 9.52
N GLY A 64 -7.16 -15.59 9.48
CA GLY A 64 -6.09 -16.16 8.67
C GLY A 64 -4.72 -16.19 9.38
N ALA A 65 -4.68 -16.01 10.72
CA ALA A 65 -3.43 -16.11 11.45
C ALA A 65 -2.99 -17.58 11.56
N GLU A 66 -1.75 -17.85 11.16
CA GLU A 66 -1.11 -19.16 11.25
C GLU A 66 -0.36 -19.33 12.58
N TYR A 67 0.01 -18.22 13.19
CA TYR A 67 0.74 -18.17 14.46
C TYR A 67 0.02 -17.23 15.43
N GLY A 68 0.19 -17.53 16.72
CA GLY A 68 -0.42 -16.74 17.78
C GLY A 68 0.53 -16.47 18.93
N GLN A 69 0.38 -15.32 19.56
CA GLN A 69 1.09 -14.92 20.77
C GLN A 69 0.10 -14.38 21.78
N GLY A 70 0.22 -14.78 23.04
CA GLY A 70 -0.62 -14.30 24.13
C GLY A 70 -0.61 -15.20 25.34
N TYR A 71 -1.26 -14.76 26.41
CA TYR A 71 -1.29 -15.46 27.70
C TYR A 71 -1.96 -16.83 27.65
N LEU A 72 -2.79 -17.10 26.64
CA LEU A 72 -3.35 -18.44 26.43
C LEU A 72 -2.24 -19.50 26.24
N PHE A 73 -1.12 -19.12 25.65
CA PHE A 73 0.02 -20.00 25.37
C PHE A 73 1.09 -20.01 26.47
N GLY A 74 1.05 -19.03 27.36
CA GLY A 74 1.95 -18.89 28.49
C GLY A 74 2.26 -17.45 28.85
N ALA A 75 2.50 -17.18 30.12
CA ALA A 75 2.98 -15.88 30.57
C ALA A 75 4.49 -15.72 30.25
N PRO A 76 4.96 -14.47 30.11
CA PRO A 76 6.40 -14.22 30.04
C PRO A 76 7.12 -14.80 31.26
N GLY A 77 8.24 -15.48 31.04
CA GLY A 77 9.04 -16.12 32.06
C GLY A 77 10.44 -16.41 31.57
N ASP A 78 11.22 -17.12 32.38
CA ASP A 78 12.54 -17.56 31.98
C ASP A 78 12.46 -18.53 30.81
N LEU A 79 13.52 -18.56 30.00
CA LEU A 79 13.61 -19.51 28.89
C LEU A 79 13.60 -20.97 29.44
N PRO A 80 12.82 -21.85 28.83
CA PRO A 80 12.84 -23.28 29.26
C PRO A 80 14.21 -23.88 28.97
N ASP A 81 14.62 -24.81 29.83
CA ASP A 81 15.89 -25.54 29.68
C ASP A 81 15.97 -26.35 28.37
N ILE A 82 14.80 -26.72 27.83
CA ILE A 82 14.67 -27.45 26.57
C ILE A 82 13.79 -26.66 25.63
N VAL A 83 14.36 -26.21 24.52
CA VAL A 83 13.64 -25.57 23.43
C VAL A 83 13.46 -26.55 22.29
N SER A 84 12.22 -26.97 22.03
CA SER A 84 11.92 -27.70 20.82
C SER A 84 11.85 -26.78 19.62
N PRO A 85 12.47 -27.12 18.49
CA PRO A 85 12.35 -26.32 17.30
C PRO A 85 10.87 -26.23 16.84
N PRO A 86 10.44 -25.13 16.25
CA PRO A 86 9.08 -25.00 15.76
C PRO A 86 8.81 -26.05 14.67
N ARG A 87 7.62 -26.66 14.70
CA ARG A 87 7.21 -27.67 13.69
C ARG A 87 7.14 -27.05 12.29
N HIS A 88 6.75 -25.78 12.22
CA HIS A 88 6.64 -25.01 10.99
C HIS A 88 7.38 -23.67 11.20
N PRO A 89 8.63 -23.56 10.73
CA PRO A 89 9.35 -22.29 10.80
C PRO A 89 8.67 -21.27 9.89
N ILE A 90 8.68 -20.00 10.32
CA ILE A 90 8.17 -18.90 9.48
C ILE A 90 9.08 -18.77 8.25
N PRO A 91 8.54 -18.90 7.02
CA PRO A 91 9.32 -18.72 5.80
C PRO A 91 9.63 -17.23 5.62
N LEU A 92 10.88 -16.85 5.83
CA LEU A 92 11.34 -15.49 5.54
C LEU A 92 12.04 -15.48 4.19
N ARG A 93 11.75 -14.45 3.38
CA ARG A 93 12.48 -14.23 2.13
C ARG A 93 13.96 -13.97 2.43
N GLN A 94 14.83 -14.63 1.69
CA GLN A 94 16.27 -14.45 1.86
C GLN A 94 16.79 -13.17 1.22
N GLU A 95 16.12 -12.70 0.18
CA GLU A 95 16.51 -11.50 -0.56
C GLU A 95 15.29 -10.56 -0.76
N PRO A 96 15.47 -9.26 -0.57
CA PRO A 96 14.43 -8.31 -0.93
C PRO A 96 14.22 -8.35 -2.46
N PRO A 97 12.98 -8.06 -2.92
CA PRO A 97 12.74 -7.97 -4.36
C PRO A 97 13.68 -6.93 -5.00
N PRO A 98 14.24 -7.22 -6.19
CA PRO A 98 15.17 -6.32 -6.84
C PRO A 98 14.50 -4.97 -7.14
N LEU A 99 15.17 -3.89 -6.73
CA LEU A 99 14.74 -2.53 -7.10
C LEU A 99 14.93 -2.36 -8.61
N ARG A 100 13.85 -2.06 -9.31
CA ARG A 100 13.92 -1.68 -10.72
C ARG A 100 14.25 -0.19 -10.82
N HIS A 101 15.24 0.14 -11.64
CA HIS A 101 15.62 1.52 -11.92
C HIS A 101 14.88 2.03 -13.16
N GLY A 102 14.58 3.32 -13.19
CA GLY A 102 13.88 3.98 -14.28
C GLY A 102 12.60 4.67 -13.83
N THR A 103 11.91 5.25 -14.80
CA THR A 103 10.59 5.85 -14.57
C THR A 103 9.51 4.76 -14.49
N PRO A 104 8.30 5.06 -14.00
CA PRO A 104 7.19 4.12 -14.06
C PRO A 104 6.90 3.61 -15.48
N PHE A 105 7.05 4.45 -16.51
CA PHE A 105 6.91 4.03 -17.89
C PHE A 105 7.98 3.02 -18.30
N ASP A 106 9.25 3.27 -17.97
CA ASP A 106 10.35 2.35 -18.25
C ASP A 106 10.10 0.98 -17.60
N VAL A 107 9.71 0.97 -16.33
CA VAL A 107 9.47 -0.26 -15.56
C VAL A 107 8.32 -1.07 -16.16
N VAL A 108 7.21 -0.42 -16.53
CA VAL A 108 6.02 -1.10 -17.07
C VAL A 108 6.28 -1.58 -18.50
N SER A 109 7.00 -0.83 -19.30
CA SER A 109 7.32 -1.16 -20.70
C SER A 109 8.17 -2.43 -20.87
N VAL A 110 8.81 -2.91 -19.80
CA VAL A 110 9.52 -4.20 -19.81
C VAL A 110 8.55 -5.39 -19.95
N SER A 111 7.35 -5.28 -19.40
CA SER A 111 6.38 -6.38 -19.34
C SER A 111 5.09 -6.11 -20.13
N HIS A 112 4.87 -4.87 -20.57
CA HIS A 112 3.66 -4.45 -21.27
C HIS A 112 4.06 -3.59 -22.47
N GLU A 113 3.58 -3.96 -23.66
CA GLU A 113 3.82 -3.17 -24.87
C GLU A 113 3.04 -1.83 -24.80
N PRO A 114 3.74 -0.68 -24.93
CA PRO A 114 3.08 0.62 -24.92
C PRO A 114 2.13 0.78 -26.11
N GLN A 115 0.96 1.35 -25.84
CA GLN A 115 -0.03 1.62 -26.87
C GLN A 115 -0.24 3.13 -27.07
N VAL A 116 -0.55 3.53 -28.29
CA VAL A 116 -0.90 4.91 -28.62
C VAL A 116 -2.40 5.10 -28.41
N ALA A 117 -2.78 6.08 -27.62
CA ALA A 117 -4.18 6.41 -27.37
C ALA A 117 -4.44 7.92 -27.48
N GLU A 118 -5.68 8.28 -27.72
CA GLU A 118 -6.11 9.66 -27.75
C GLU A 118 -6.04 10.28 -26.34
N LYS A 119 -5.60 11.55 -26.26
CA LYS A 119 -5.50 12.28 -24.99
C LYS A 119 -6.79 12.24 -24.16
N ARG A 120 -7.95 12.34 -24.81
CA ARG A 120 -9.24 12.29 -24.14
C ARG A 120 -9.49 10.96 -23.43
N MET A 121 -9.16 9.86 -24.10
CA MET A 121 -9.27 8.52 -23.51
C MET A 121 -8.35 8.39 -22.29
N LEU A 122 -7.11 8.84 -22.41
CA LEU A 122 -6.13 8.81 -21.31
C LEU A 122 -6.61 9.63 -20.11
N THR A 123 -7.25 10.80 -20.36
CA THR A 123 -7.83 11.60 -19.27
C THR A 123 -8.91 10.82 -18.53
N HIS A 124 -9.84 10.16 -19.24
CA HIS A 124 -10.89 9.38 -18.58
C HIS A 124 -10.34 8.17 -17.78
N ILE A 125 -9.25 7.56 -18.24
CA ILE A 125 -8.59 6.49 -17.48
C ILE A 125 -8.03 7.06 -16.15
N VAL A 126 -7.39 8.22 -16.20
CA VAL A 126 -6.87 8.89 -15.00
C VAL A 126 -8.01 9.29 -14.06
N ASP A 127 -9.07 9.92 -14.58
CA ASP A 127 -10.26 10.28 -13.80
C ASP A 127 -10.83 9.06 -13.08
N HIS A 128 -10.92 7.92 -13.77
CA HIS A 128 -11.39 6.67 -13.15
C HIS A 128 -10.48 6.19 -12.02
N LEU A 129 -9.15 6.25 -12.19
CA LEU A 129 -8.21 5.86 -11.13
C LEU A 129 -8.33 6.79 -9.90
N GLU A 130 -8.54 8.07 -10.13
CA GLU A 130 -8.78 9.06 -9.06
C GLU A 130 -10.10 8.78 -8.32
N GLU A 131 -11.17 8.43 -9.03
CA GLU A 131 -12.44 7.99 -8.45
C GLU A 131 -12.27 6.71 -7.62
N VAL A 132 -11.53 5.71 -8.11
CA VAL A 132 -11.22 4.49 -7.37
C VAL A 132 -10.50 4.83 -6.07
N ALA A 133 -9.49 5.71 -6.10
CA ALA A 133 -8.77 6.14 -4.90
C ALA A 133 -9.69 6.83 -3.90
N ALA A 134 -10.61 7.68 -4.36
CA ALA A 134 -11.56 8.38 -3.52
C ALA A 134 -12.54 7.42 -2.80
N HIS A 135 -13.01 6.39 -3.50
CA HIS A 135 -14.01 5.46 -2.96
C HIS A 135 -13.42 4.33 -2.10
N THR A 136 -12.23 3.85 -2.45
CA THR A 136 -11.56 2.78 -1.69
C THR A 136 -11.13 3.28 -0.31
N GLY A 137 -10.66 4.53 -0.22
CA GLY A 137 -10.15 5.14 0.99
C GLY A 137 -8.85 4.50 1.51
N GLY A 138 -8.05 5.27 2.22
CA GLY A 138 -6.81 4.76 2.80
C GLY A 138 -5.72 4.36 1.79
N CYS A 139 -5.85 4.73 0.52
CA CYS A 139 -4.87 4.47 -0.54
C CYS A 139 -3.61 5.34 -0.37
N VAL A 140 -2.51 4.89 -0.96
CA VAL A 140 -1.38 5.76 -1.34
C VAL A 140 -1.56 6.13 -2.81
N MET A 141 -1.55 7.42 -3.10
CA MET A 141 -1.69 7.95 -4.45
C MET A 141 -0.45 8.79 -4.82
N LEU A 142 0.20 8.43 -5.92
CA LEU A 142 1.34 9.15 -6.47
C LEU A 142 0.96 9.68 -7.85
N VAL A 143 1.15 10.98 -8.04
CA VAL A 143 0.74 11.68 -9.28
C VAL A 143 1.93 12.43 -9.85
N GLY A 144 2.29 12.17 -11.10
CA GLY A 144 3.30 12.93 -11.85
C GLY A 144 2.61 13.80 -12.91
N LEU A 145 2.78 15.09 -12.82
CA LEU A 145 2.15 16.09 -13.71
C LEU A 145 3.14 16.77 -14.65
N GLN A 146 4.35 16.24 -14.80
CA GLN A 146 5.39 16.81 -15.66
C GLN A 146 5.88 18.18 -15.17
N HIS A 147 5.02 19.21 -15.27
CA HIS A 147 5.37 20.60 -14.98
C HIS A 147 4.24 21.31 -14.24
N SER A 148 4.57 22.33 -13.45
CA SER A 148 3.63 23.17 -12.68
C SER A 148 2.50 23.81 -13.53
N ASN A 149 2.72 24.00 -14.83
CA ASN A 149 1.68 24.46 -15.74
C ASN A 149 0.48 23.49 -15.85
N TYR A 150 0.69 22.22 -15.54
CA TYR A 150 -0.36 21.18 -15.51
C TYR A 150 -0.97 21.03 -14.10
N PHE A 151 -0.56 21.91 -13.17
CA PHE A 151 -1.01 21.89 -11.78
C PHE A 151 -1.66 23.23 -11.37
N PRO A 152 -2.71 23.67 -12.07
CA PRO A 152 -3.43 24.90 -11.75
C PRO A 152 -4.15 24.80 -10.40
N PRO A 153 -4.62 25.93 -9.82
CA PRO A 153 -5.27 25.95 -8.51
C PRO A 153 -6.42 24.95 -8.33
N GLU A 154 -7.24 24.76 -9.35
CA GLU A 154 -8.38 23.82 -9.32
C GLU A 154 -7.90 22.36 -9.15
N ARG A 155 -6.81 22.01 -9.82
CA ARG A 155 -6.21 20.68 -9.69
C ARG A 155 -5.49 20.50 -8.35
N GLN A 156 -4.91 21.56 -7.80
CA GLN A 156 -4.35 21.54 -6.45
C GLN A 156 -5.42 21.28 -5.40
N GLU A 157 -6.58 21.92 -5.53
CA GLU A 157 -7.72 21.69 -4.64
C GLU A 157 -8.27 20.27 -4.78
N HIS A 158 -8.42 19.79 -6.00
CA HIS A 158 -8.85 18.41 -6.28
C HIS A 158 -7.98 17.37 -5.56
N TYR A 159 -6.65 17.41 -5.70
CA TYR A 159 -5.77 16.47 -5.01
C TYR A 159 -5.72 16.70 -3.49
N ARG A 160 -5.91 17.92 -3.03
CA ARG A 160 -6.07 18.18 -1.60
C ARG A 160 -7.33 17.53 -1.05
N ASP A 161 -8.42 17.55 -1.78
CA ASP A 161 -9.67 16.89 -1.38
C ASP A 161 -9.54 15.35 -1.39
N LEU A 162 -8.95 14.78 -2.44
CA LEU A 162 -8.63 13.36 -2.50
C LEU A 162 -7.76 12.91 -1.31
N SER A 163 -6.80 13.75 -0.90
CA SER A 163 -5.89 13.43 0.22
C SER A 163 -6.61 13.26 1.56
N ARG A 164 -7.81 13.79 1.72
CA ARG A 164 -8.62 13.61 2.95
C ARG A 164 -9.06 12.17 3.15
N HIS A 165 -9.21 11.42 2.06
CA HIS A 165 -9.65 10.03 2.05
C HIS A 165 -8.47 9.05 1.94
N ASN A 166 -7.33 9.49 1.45
CA ASN A 166 -6.14 8.69 1.24
C ASN A 166 -5.24 8.65 2.49
N ALA A 167 -4.43 7.61 2.60
CA ALA A 167 -3.36 7.53 3.59
C ALA A 167 -2.23 8.52 3.28
N LEU A 168 -1.94 8.68 1.98
CA LEU A 168 -0.96 9.63 1.46
C LEU A 168 -1.28 9.97 0.00
N THR A 169 -1.20 11.24 -0.36
CA THR A 169 -1.23 11.71 -1.75
C THR A 169 0.01 12.54 -2.01
N VAL A 170 0.83 12.16 -2.98
CA VAL A 170 2.03 12.91 -3.39
C VAL A 170 1.88 13.34 -4.84
N VAL A 171 2.07 14.62 -5.08
CA VAL A 171 2.06 15.21 -6.44
C VAL A 171 3.48 15.66 -6.79
N PHE A 172 3.97 15.17 -7.90
CA PHE A 172 5.24 15.57 -8.51
C PHE A 172 4.96 16.49 -9.69
N ALA A 173 5.41 17.75 -9.61
CA ALA A 173 5.26 18.72 -10.68
C ALA A 173 6.49 19.65 -10.69
N ASP A 174 7.28 19.62 -11.75
CA ASP A 174 8.47 20.46 -11.83
C ASP A 174 8.11 21.96 -11.80
N GLY A 175 8.83 22.71 -10.97
CA GLY A 175 8.57 24.14 -10.74
C GLY A 175 7.36 24.42 -9.86
N ALA A 176 6.68 23.42 -9.29
CA ALA A 176 5.64 23.65 -8.29
C ALA A 176 6.26 24.01 -6.93
N PRO A 177 5.66 24.94 -6.17
CA PRO A 177 6.11 25.21 -4.80
C PRO A 177 5.93 23.95 -3.94
N PRO A 178 6.95 23.54 -3.16
CA PRO A 178 6.86 22.37 -2.33
C PRO A 178 5.83 22.60 -1.21
N LEU A 179 5.10 21.52 -0.88
CA LEU A 179 4.15 21.47 0.22
C LEU A 179 4.33 20.17 0.97
N GLU A 180 4.47 20.25 2.28
CA GLU A 180 4.54 19.10 3.16
C GLU A 180 3.40 19.13 4.17
N SER A 181 2.57 18.12 4.14
CA SER A 181 1.60 17.82 5.18
C SER A 181 1.49 16.30 5.37
N PRO A 182 0.95 15.80 6.50
CA PRO A 182 0.94 14.37 6.80
C PRO A 182 0.28 13.47 5.74
N ARG A 183 -0.64 14.01 4.96
CA ARG A 183 -1.39 13.23 3.96
C ARG A 183 -1.31 13.79 2.55
N TYR A 184 -0.78 15.01 2.37
CA TYR A 184 -0.69 15.66 1.08
C TYR A 184 0.67 16.34 0.93
N GLN A 185 1.41 15.92 -0.09
CA GLN A 185 2.72 16.46 -0.38
C GLN A 185 2.81 16.89 -1.84
N VAL A 186 3.49 18.00 -2.10
CA VAL A 186 3.85 18.46 -3.44
C VAL A 186 5.36 18.55 -3.52
N MET A 187 5.95 17.94 -4.53
CA MET A 187 7.37 17.88 -4.72
C MET A 187 7.75 18.30 -6.13
N SER A 188 8.84 19.06 -6.28
CA SER A 188 9.45 19.32 -7.58
C SER A 188 10.62 18.37 -7.79
N PRO A 189 10.57 17.48 -8.79
CA PRO A 189 11.67 16.54 -9.05
C PRO A 189 12.91 17.21 -9.67
N GLY A 190 12.82 18.49 -10.05
CA GLY A 190 13.88 19.25 -10.72
C GLY A 190 13.88 19.07 -12.23
N GLY A 191 14.28 20.13 -12.95
CA GLY A 191 14.11 20.25 -14.41
C GLY A 191 14.81 19.16 -15.26
N ALA A 192 15.84 18.50 -14.74
CA ALA A 192 16.55 17.41 -15.43
C ALA A 192 15.99 16.01 -15.11
N SER A 193 14.91 15.91 -14.32
CA SER A 193 14.35 14.62 -13.95
C SER A 193 13.64 13.94 -15.12
N PRO A 194 13.88 12.63 -15.37
CA PRO A 194 13.18 11.89 -16.40
C PRO A 194 11.66 11.81 -16.14
N PHE A 195 11.21 11.95 -14.89
CA PHE A 195 9.79 11.98 -14.52
C PHE A 195 9.03 13.17 -15.14
N ASN A 196 9.74 14.23 -15.57
CA ASN A 196 9.12 15.41 -16.20
C ASN A 196 8.59 15.13 -17.63
N HIS A 197 8.88 13.97 -18.19
CA HIS A 197 8.37 13.55 -19.50
C HIS A 197 7.15 12.64 -19.41
N GLU A 198 6.72 12.30 -18.19
CA GLU A 198 5.62 11.38 -17.94
C GLU A 198 4.46 12.03 -17.21
N TRP A 199 3.25 11.75 -17.66
CA TRP A 199 2.05 11.93 -16.86
C TRP A 199 1.67 10.58 -16.27
N GLN A 200 1.57 10.50 -14.95
CA GLN A 200 1.39 9.23 -14.27
C GLN A 200 0.45 9.37 -13.07
N VAL A 201 -0.35 8.34 -12.86
CA VAL A 201 -1.16 8.18 -11.66
C VAL A 201 -1.00 6.75 -11.18
N ILE A 202 -0.56 6.60 -9.95
CA ILE A 202 -0.36 5.32 -9.27
C ILE A 202 -1.27 5.33 -8.05
N VAL A 203 -2.13 4.34 -7.94
CA VAL A 203 -3.00 4.12 -6.79
C VAL A 203 -2.67 2.77 -6.17
N LEU A 204 -2.32 2.77 -4.91
CA LEU A 204 -1.98 1.57 -4.15
C LEU A 204 -2.94 1.44 -2.97
N SER A 205 -3.59 0.29 -2.86
CA SER A 205 -4.33 -0.14 -1.68
C SER A 205 -3.71 -1.43 -1.14
N ALA A 206 -4.22 -1.97 -0.04
CA ALA A 206 -3.65 -3.20 0.54
C ALA A 206 -3.90 -4.44 -0.35
N ASP A 207 -4.95 -4.43 -1.13
CA ASP A 207 -5.45 -5.54 -1.95
C ASP A 207 -5.32 -5.30 -3.45
N ALA A 208 -5.04 -4.06 -3.87
CA ALA A 208 -4.96 -3.72 -5.28
C ALA A 208 -3.91 -2.64 -5.56
N ALA A 209 -3.37 -2.67 -6.77
CA ALA A 209 -2.54 -1.61 -7.32
C ALA A 209 -3.00 -1.31 -8.75
N ALA A 210 -3.11 -0.02 -9.08
CA ALA A 210 -3.41 0.44 -10.41
C ALA A 210 -2.44 1.54 -10.82
N LEU A 211 -1.97 1.48 -12.04
CA LEU A 211 -1.02 2.43 -12.60
C LEU A 211 -1.46 2.83 -14.00
N SER A 212 -1.53 4.12 -14.24
CA SER A 212 -1.50 4.70 -15.59
C SER A 212 -0.22 5.52 -15.74
N THR A 213 0.59 5.22 -16.74
CA THR A 213 1.76 6.02 -17.09
C THR A 213 1.72 6.34 -18.57
N ILE A 214 1.92 7.62 -18.90
CA ILE A 214 1.76 8.16 -20.24
C ILE A 214 3.02 8.94 -20.56
N HIS A 215 3.77 8.46 -21.54
CA HIS A 215 4.97 9.14 -22.03
C HIS A 215 4.62 9.98 -23.26
N ARG A 216 5.09 11.21 -23.29
CA ARG A 216 4.93 12.09 -24.46
C ARG A 216 6.05 11.80 -25.46
N ARG A 217 5.68 11.41 -26.67
CA ARG A 217 6.62 11.31 -27.80
C ARG A 217 7.03 12.68 -28.31
#